data_f76bd4bc028eba6ba57d512223dfceb3
#
_entry.id   f76bd4bc028eba6ba57d512223dfceb3
#
_cell.length_a   1.000
_cell.length_b   1.000
_cell.length_c   1.000
_cell.angle_alpha   90.00
_cell.angle_beta   90.00
_cell.angle_gamma   90.00
#
_symmetry.space_group_name_H-M   'P 1'
#
loop_
_entity.id
_entity.type
_entity.pdbx_description
1 polymer ?
#
loop_
_entity_poly.entity_id
_entity_poly.type
_entity_poly.pdbx_seq_one_letter_code
_entity_poly.pdbx_strand_id
1 'polypeptide(L)'
;MTPEQRRQFVLDHRTAIFGYNRAKDGPAMSIVYYCLDQNEILVSTMAERAKAKAVARSPKVSLCVLDEQWPPSYLQVYCEAVIDTDFDSVVDVMMRIAGVMAGAPMSEDVRPMVAEGARRENRVALRLRPYSSFYTPPRHVHSEADIGPGLLHETSASVAW
;
A
#
# COMPACT_ATOMS: atom_id res chain seq x y z
N MET A 1 -16.51 7.31 3.73
CA MET A 1 -15.38 8.12 3.22
C MET A 1 -15.60 8.46 1.75
N THR A 2 -15.40 9.73 1.37
CA THR A 2 -15.34 10.15 -0.03
C THR A 2 -14.04 9.65 -0.70
N PRO A 3 -13.92 9.68 -2.04
CA PRO A 3 -12.66 9.35 -2.72
C PRO A 3 -11.47 10.17 -2.20
N GLU A 4 -11.66 11.46 -1.98
CA GLU A 4 -10.63 12.37 -1.46
C GLU A 4 -10.19 11.97 -0.05
N GLN A 5 -11.15 11.65 0.82
CA GLN A 5 -10.85 11.18 2.18
C GLN A 5 -10.08 9.85 2.18
N ARG A 6 -10.39 8.93 1.25
CA ARG A 6 -9.64 7.67 1.10
C ARG A 6 -8.21 7.91 0.66
N ARG A 7 -8.01 8.80 -0.34
CA ARG A 7 -6.66 9.17 -0.78
C ARG A 7 -5.88 9.85 0.33
N GLN A 8 -6.52 10.74 1.08
CA GLN A 8 -5.89 11.40 2.22
C GLN A 8 -5.51 10.38 3.30
N PHE A 9 -6.37 9.41 3.60
CA PHE A 9 -6.06 8.35 4.54
C PHE A 9 -4.78 7.58 4.12
N VAL A 10 -4.64 7.25 2.83
CA VAL A 10 -3.43 6.59 2.32
C VAL A 10 -2.21 7.52 2.41
N LEU A 11 -2.36 8.83 2.20
CA LEU A 11 -1.26 9.80 2.32
C LEU A 11 -0.80 10.02 3.77
N ASP A 12 -1.71 9.94 4.72
CA ASP A 12 -1.43 10.17 6.14
C ASP A 12 -0.66 9.01 6.79
N HIS A 13 -0.61 7.86 6.11
CA HIS A 13 0.05 6.65 6.61
C HIS A 13 1.27 6.30 5.75
N ARG A 14 2.22 5.58 6.35
CA ARG A 14 3.52 5.28 5.72
C ARG A 14 3.69 3.83 5.31
N THR A 15 2.93 2.95 5.94
CA THR A 15 3.04 1.50 5.75
C THR A 15 1.69 0.88 5.46
N ALA A 16 1.71 -0.22 4.77
CA ALA A 16 0.54 -1.06 4.53
C ALA A 16 0.91 -2.54 4.57
N ILE A 17 -0.07 -3.38 4.81
CA ILE A 17 0.03 -4.81 4.58
C ILE A 17 -0.28 -5.05 3.10
N PHE A 18 0.71 -5.52 2.35
CA PHE A 18 0.59 -5.89 0.94
C PHE A 18 0.19 -7.35 0.83
N GLY A 19 -1.00 -7.61 0.31
CA GLY A 19 -1.58 -8.93 0.08
C GLY A 19 -1.47 -9.38 -1.37
N TYR A 20 -1.04 -10.62 -1.61
CA TYR A 20 -0.90 -11.21 -2.94
C TYR A 20 -1.12 -12.72 -2.91
N ASN A 21 -1.52 -13.30 -4.05
CA ASN A 21 -1.78 -14.73 -4.16
C ASN A 21 -0.49 -15.52 -4.44
N ARG A 22 -0.23 -16.56 -3.64
CA ARG A 22 0.84 -17.51 -3.92
C ARG A 22 0.37 -18.59 -4.89
N ALA A 23 1.31 -19.24 -5.57
CA ALA A 23 0.98 -20.28 -6.55
C ALA A 23 0.47 -21.58 -5.90
N LYS A 24 0.96 -21.92 -4.72
CA LYS A 24 0.69 -23.22 -4.07
C LYS A 24 0.06 -23.10 -2.69
N ASP A 25 0.32 -21.99 -2.00
CA ASP A 25 -0.18 -21.77 -0.64
C ASP A 25 -1.32 -20.74 -0.68
N GLY A 26 -1.89 -20.45 0.47
CA GLY A 26 -2.85 -19.38 0.63
C GLY A 26 -2.27 -17.99 0.34
N PRO A 27 -3.08 -16.94 0.47
CA PRO A 27 -2.62 -15.57 0.31
C PRO A 27 -1.42 -15.26 1.21
N ALA A 28 -0.45 -14.56 0.67
CA ALA A 28 0.70 -14.07 1.43
C ALA A 28 0.58 -12.59 1.70
N MET A 29 1.12 -12.15 2.82
CA MET A 29 1.10 -10.77 3.28
C MET A 29 2.51 -10.33 3.68
N SER A 30 2.82 -9.06 3.46
CA SER A 30 4.06 -8.45 3.94
C SER A 30 3.86 -6.96 4.19
N ILE A 31 4.53 -6.42 5.19
CA ILE A 31 4.55 -4.98 5.42
C ILE A 31 5.41 -4.33 4.34
N VAL A 32 4.92 -3.23 3.78
CA VAL A 32 5.62 -2.40 2.80
C VAL A 32 5.51 -0.93 3.17
N TYR A 33 6.57 -0.17 2.89
CA TYR A 33 6.46 1.27 2.72
C TYR A 33 6.00 1.56 1.30
N TYR A 34 5.29 2.65 1.11
CA TYR A 34 4.77 3.06 -0.18
C TYR A 34 4.78 4.59 -0.32
N CYS A 35 4.63 5.06 -1.53
CA CYS A 35 4.31 6.45 -1.82
C CYS A 35 3.23 6.52 -2.89
N LEU A 36 2.58 7.68 -3.02
CA LEU A 36 1.58 7.92 -4.06
C LEU A 36 2.18 8.71 -5.21
N ASP A 37 1.75 8.38 -6.42
CA ASP A 37 2.03 9.14 -7.62
C ASP A 37 0.71 9.33 -8.40
N GLN A 38 0.16 10.54 -8.37
CA GLN A 38 -1.17 10.81 -8.89
C GLN A 38 -2.23 9.86 -8.31
N ASN A 39 -2.69 8.88 -9.09
CA ASN A 39 -3.67 7.87 -8.68
C ASN A 39 -3.06 6.48 -8.47
N GLU A 40 -1.73 6.34 -8.52
CA GLU A 40 -1.04 5.07 -8.33
C GLU A 40 -0.38 5.02 -6.94
N ILE A 41 -0.35 3.85 -6.35
CA ILE A 41 0.42 3.56 -5.14
C ILE A 41 1.68 2.81 -5.56
N LEU A 42 2.83 3.30 -5.15
CA LEU A 42 4.13 2.78 -5.58
C LEU A 42 4.82 2.05 -4.45
N VAL A 43 5.30 0.83 -4.73
CA VAL A 43 6.03 -0.02 -3.80
C VAL A 43 7.33 -0.47 -4.46
N SER A 44 8.45 -0.45 -3.74
CA SER A 44 9.70 -1.03 -4.23
C SER A 44 9.94 -2.42 -3.66
N THR A 45 10.42 -3.33 -4.50
CA THR A 45 10.81 -4.68 -4.09
C THR A 45 11.94 -5.22 -4.98
N MET A 46 12.57 -6.33 -4.59
CA MET A 46 13.50 -7.05 -5.45
C MET A 46 12.73 -7.91 -6.46
N ALA A 47 13.20 -8.03 -7.69
CA ALA A 47 12.55 -8.83 -8.74
C ALA A 47 12.38 -10.31 -8.36
N GLU A 48 13.31 -10.86 -7.58
CA GLU A 48 13.30 -12.26 -7.15
C GLU A 48 12.35 -12.54 -5.98
N ARG A 49 11.83 -11.51 -5.32
CA ARG A 49 10.93 -11.69 -4.18
C ARG A 49 9.57 -12.24 -4.61
N ALA A 50 8.97 -12.99 -3.69
CA ALA A 50 7.68 -13.66 -3.92
C ALA A 50 6.58 -12.72 -4.41
N LYS A 51 6.53 -11.47 -3.91
CA LYS A 51 5.53 -10.49 -4.32
C LYS A 51 5.70 -10.05 -5.78
N ALA A 52 6.91 -9.81 -6.26
CA ALA A 52 7.15 -9.48 -7.66
C ALA A 52 6.78 -10.64 -8.58
N LYS A 53 7.19 -11.87 -8.24
CA LYS A 53 6.81 -13.08 -8.97
C LYS A 53 5.30 -13.34 -8.96
N ALA A 54 4.63 -13.00 -7.85
CA ALA A 54 3.18 -13.14 -7.75
C ALA A 54 2.46 -12.14 -8.66
N VAL A 55 2.88 -10.86 -8.66
CA VAL A 55 2.35 -9.82 -9.55
C VAL A 55 2.52 -10.21 -11.02
N ALA A 56 3.68 -10.76 -11.41
CA ALA A 56 3.92 -11.23 -12.78
C ALA A 56 2.93 -12.33 -13.24
N ARG A 57 2.45 -13.16 -12.30
CA ARG A 57 1.45 -14.20 -12.61
C ARG A 57 0.01 -13.71 -12.53
N SER A 58 -0.28 -12.85 -11.57
CA SER A 58 -1.61 -12.35 -11.27
C SER A 58 -1.50 -10.91 -10.77
N PRO A 59 -1.94 -9.93 -11.55
CA PRO A 59 -1.76 -8.53 -11.22
C PRO A 59 -2.66 -8.06 -10.06
N LYS A 60 -3.67 -8.82 -9.67
CA LYS A 60 -4.59 -8.43 -8.60
C LYS A 60 -3.97 -8.60 -7.23
N VAL A 61 -3.85 -7.49 -6.53
CA VAL A 61 -3.27 -7.38 -5.20
C VAL A 61 -4.14 -6.51 -4.31
N SER A 62 -3.87 -6.53 -3.02
CA SER A 62 -4.54 -5.66 -2.06
C SER A 62 -3.54 -4.99 -1.12
N LEU A 63 -3.90 -3.80 -0.67
CA LEU A 63 -3.23 -3.10 0.42
C LEU A 63 -4.22 -2.91 1.55
N CYS A 64 -3.79 -3.19 2.78
CA CYS A 64 -4.50 -2.81 3.98
C CYS A 64 -3.68 -1.73 4.69
N VAL A 65 -4.15 -0.50 4.64
CA VAL A 65 -3.56 0.65 5.33
C VAL A 65 -4.22 0.74 6.70
N LEU A 66 -3.42 0.68 7.75
CA LEU A 66 -3.85 0.66 9.13
C LEU A 66 -3.65 2.03 9.79
N ASP A 67 -4.66 2.49 10.52
CA ASP A 67 -4.50 3.48 11.56
C ASP A 67 -4.49 2.75 12.91
N GLU A 68 -3.33 2.75 13.57
CA GLU A 68 -3.14 2.10 14.86
C GLU A 68 -3.58 2.97 16.05
N GLN A 69 -3.96 4.23 15.79
CA GLN A 69 -4.50 5.09 16.84
C GLN A 69 -5.82 4.52 17.35
N TRP A 70 -5.97 4.54 18.65
CA TRP A 70 -7.19 4.03 19.27
C TRP A 70 -8.37 5.01 19.11
N PRO A 71 -9.56 4.53 18.69
CA PRO A 71 -9.89 3.18 18.25
C PRO A 71 -9.40 2.88 16.84
N PRO A 72 -8.80 1.68 16.61
CA PRO A 72 -8.14 1.38 15.33
C PRO A 72 -9.12 1.36 14.15
N SER A 73 -8.62 1.79 13.01
CA SER A 73 -9.36 1.74 11.75
C SER A 73 -8.46 1.27 10.60
N TYR A 74 -9.03 0.87 9.49
CA TYR A 74 -8.24 0.53 8.31
C TYR A 74 -8.99 0.78 7.01
N LEU A 75 -8.22 1.05 5.97
CA LEU A 75 -8.68 1.15 4.60
C LEU A 75 -8.06 0.02 3.78
N GLN A 76 -8.90 -0.83 3.20
CA GLN A 76 -8.45 -1.83 2.22
C GLN A 76 -8.61 -1.27 0.81
N VAL A 77 -7.54 -1.40 0.02
CA VAL A 77 -7.48 -0.93 -1.37
C VAL A 77 -7.16 -2.11 -2.27
N TYR A 78 -8.02 -2.39 -3.24
CA TYR A 78 -7.80 -3.40 -4.26
C TYR A 78 -7.19 -2.76 -5.50
N CYS A 79 -6.11 -3.35 -6.00
CA CYS A 79 -5.31 -2.78 -7.07
C CYS A 79 -5.01 -3.81 -8.17
N GLU A 80 -4.81 -3.30 -9.38
CA GLU A 80 -4.06 -3.99 -10.42
C GLU A 80 -2.62 -3.48 -10.41
N ALA A 81 -1.67 -4.40 -10.29
CA ALA A 81 -0.25 -4.10 -10.18
C ALA A 81 0.46 -4.30 -11.52
N VAL A 82 1.32 -3.38 -11.87
CA VAL A 82 2.25 -3.48 -13.00
C VAL A 82 3.68 -3.44 -12.47
N ILE A 83 4.55 -4.28 -13.00
CA ILE A 83 5.97 -4.25 -12.67
C ILE A 83 6.64 -3.23 -13.59
N ASP A 84 7.23 -2.22 -12.98
CA ASP A 84 8.05 -1.22 -13.65
C ASP A 84 9.53 -1.59 -13.46
N THR A 85 10.23 -1.79 -14.58
CA THR A 85 11.65 -2.15 -14.62
C THR A 85 12.51 -1.04 -15.18
N ASP A 86 11.93 0.11 -15.52
CA ASP A 86 12.71 1.28 -15.93
C ASP A 86 13.58 1.73 -14.75
N PHE A 87 14.89 1.76 -15.00
CA PHE A 87 15.85 1.95 -13.92
C PHE A 87 15.71 3.31 -13.23
N ASP A 88 15.52 4.37 -14.01
CA ASP A 88 15.41 5.73 -13.47
C ASP A 88 14.10 5.87 -12.68
N SER A 89 13.02 5.31 -13.18
CA SER A 89 11.74 5.23 -12.47
C SER A 89 11.87 4.46 -11.14
N VAL A 90 12.57 3.33 -11.14
CA VAL A 90 12.81 2.52 -9.93
C VAL A 90 13.60 3.32 -8.90
N VAL A 91 14.65 4.03 -9.31
CA VAL A 91 15.44 4.89 -8.41
C VAL A 91 14.58 6.02 -7.85
N ASP A 92 13.76 6.66 -8.66
CA ASP A 92 12.85 7.72 -8.21
C ASP A 92 11.86 7.20 -7.16
N VAL A 93 11.26 6.04 -7.40
CA VAL A 93 10.37 5.39 -6.42
C VAL A 93 11.10 5.07 -5.13
N MET A 94 12.33 4.57 -5.20
CA MET A 94 13.15 4.28 -4.01
C MET A 94 13.49 5.55 -3.23
N MET A 95 13.85 6.64 -3.90
CA MET A 95 14.11 7.94 -3.27
C MET A 95 12.88 8.47 -2.54
N ARG A 96 11.70 8.41 -3.16
CA ARG A 96 10.43 8.83 -2.55
C ARG A 96 10.06 7.97 -1.35
N ILE A 97 10.20 6.64 -1.44
CA ILE A 97 9.94 5.72 -0.32
C ILE A 97 10.94 5.97 0.82
N ALA A 98 12.23 6.21 0.52
CA ALA A 98 13.20 6.57 1.53
C ALA A 98 12.81 7.87 2.26
N GLY A 99 12.30 8.86 1.53
CA GLY A 99 11.74 10.08 2.12
C GLY A 99 10.56 9.82 3.05
N VAL A 100 9.64 8.95 2.65
CA VAL A 100 8.52 8.51 3.52
C VAL A 100 9.03 7.84 4.79
N MET A 101 10.04 6.97 4.68
CA MET A 101 10.66 6.31 5.82
C MET A 101 11.36 7.31 6.77
N ALA A 102 12.05 8.28 6.21
CA ALA A 102 12.76 9.32 6.96
C ALA A 102 11.84 10.42 7.52
N GLY A 103 10.62 10.54 7.01
CA GLY A 103 9.68 11.60 7.35
C GLY A 103 10.01 12.96 6.69
N ALA A 104 10.93 12.99 5.72
CA ALA A 104 11.31 14.17 4.96
C ALA A 104 11.86 13.77 3.58
N PRO A 105 11.73 14.62 2.54
CA PRO A 105 12.32 14.36 1.24
C PRO A 105 13.83 14.08 1.34
N MET A 106 14.30 13.11 0.58
CA MET A 106 15.74 12.79 0.52
C MET A 106 16.48 13.85 -0.32
N SER A 107 17.72 14.15 0.08
CA SER A 107 18.62 14.96 -0.75
C SER A 107 19.01 14.21 -2.02
N GLU A 108 19.12 14.93 -3.15
CA GLU A 108 19.61 14.37 -4.41
C GLU A 108 21.04 13.83 -4.31
N ASP A 109 21.82 14.28 -3.34
CA ASP A 109 23.18 13.80 -3.11
C ASP A 109 23.25 12.31 -2.78
N VAL A 110 22.18 11.74 -2.25
CA VAL A 110 22.12 10.28 -1.94
C VAL A 110 21.66 9.44 -3.11
N ARG A 111 21.18 10.06 -4.21
CA ARG A 111 20.68 9.35 -5.40
C ARG A 111 21.67 8.34 -5.98
N PRO A 112 22.98 8.64 -6.11
CA PRO A 112 23.95 7.66 -6.61
C PRO A 112 24.04 6.40 -5.75
N MET A 113 23.97 6.55 -4.42
CA MET A 113 23.97 5.43 -3.48
C MET A 113 22.69 4.58 -3.61
N VAL A 114 21.54 5.23 -3.75
CA VAL A 114 20.25 4.56 -3.97
C VAL A 114 20.26 3.80 -5.31
N ALA A 115 20.80 4.41 -6.37
CA ALA A 115 20.93 3.79 -7.68
C ALA A 115 21.85 2.56 -7.65
N GLU A 116 22.97 2.63 -6.94
CA GLU A 116 23.85 1.46 -6.76
C GLU A 116 23.15 0.34 -6.00
N GLY A 117 22.43 0.68 -4.92
CA GLY A 117 21.60 -0.27 -4.18
C GLY A 117 20.52 -0.91 -5.06
N ALA A 118 19.88 -0.13 -5.92
CA ALA A 118 18.87 -0.63 -6.86
C ALA A 118 19.44 -1.68 -7.81
N ARG A 119 20.64 -1.44 -8.36
CA ARG A 119 21.34 -2.40 -9.25
C ARG A 119 21.73 -3.67 -8.49
N ARG A 120 22.40 -3.51 -7.34
CA ARG A 120 22.91 -4.63 -6.54
C ARG A 120 21.79 -5.58 -6.12
N GLU A 121 20.63 -5.01 -5.78
CA GLU A 121 19.48 -5.77 -5.27
C GLU A 121 18.48 -6.15 -6.36
N ASN A 122 18.75 -5.83 -7.62
CA ASN A 122 17.84 -6.04 -8.74
C ASN A 122 16.42 -5.55 -8.42
N ARG A 123 16.32 -4.25 -8.06
CA ARG A 123 15.07 -3.63 -7.63
C ARG A 123 14.13 -3.37 -8.82
N VAL A 124 12.86 -3.50 -8.54
CA VAL A 124 11.75 -3.12 -9.42
C VAL A 124 10.75 -2.28 -8.62
N ALA A 125 9.98 -1.47 -9.31
CA ALA A 125 8.83 -0.81 -8.73
C ALA A 125 7.54 -1.58 -9.09
N LEU A 126 6.62 -1.67 -8.14
CA LEU A 126 5.26 -2.13 -8.36
C LEU A 126 4.37 -0.90 -8.39
N ARG A 127 3.77 -0.64 -9.56
CA ARG A 127 2.77 0.41 -9.75
C ARG A 127 1.39 -0.19 -9.55
N LEU A 128 0.73 0.21 -8.49
CA LEU A 128 -0.56 -0.32 -8.08
C LEU A 128 -1.64 0.67 -8.48
N ARG A 129 -2.54 0.26 -9.36
CA ARG A 129 -3.68 1.04 -9.83
C ARG A 129 -4.92 0.66 -9.05
N PRO A 130 -5.36 1.49 -8.10
CA PRO A 130 -6.56 1.21 -7.32
C PRO A 130 -7.80 1.19 -8.20
N TYR A 131 -8.69 0.21 -7.98
CA TYR A 131 -9.98 0.16 -8.66
C TYR A 131 -11.16 0.04 -7.69
N SER A 132 -10.91 -0.42 -6.48
CA SER A 132 -11.95 -0.57 -5.47
C SER A 132 -11.35 -0.48 -4.07
N SER A 133 -12.15 -0.07 -3.12
CA SER A 133 -11.74 0.01 -1.72
C SER A 133 -12.90 -0.22 -0.78
N PHE A 134 -12.61 -0.60 0.47
CA PHE A 134 -13.56 -0.47 1.55
C PHE A 134 -12.86 0.05 2.81
N TYR A 135 -13.60 0.77 3.61
CA TYR A 135 -13.13 1.36 4.86
C TYR A 135 -13.85 0.72 6.04
N THR A 136 -13.08 0.33 7.04
CA THR A 136 -13.62 -0.06 8.33
C THR A 136 -13.39 1.09 9.30
N PRO A 137 -14.48 1.79 9.70
CA PRO A 137 -14.38 2.89 10.65
C PRO A 137 -13.95 2.37 12.02
N PRO A 138 -13.42 3.26 12.89
CA PRO A 138 -13.13 2.90 14.26
C PRO A 138 -14.40 2.41 14.95
N ARG A 139 -14.32 1.26 15.56
CA ARG A 139 -15.42 0.69 16.33
C ARG A 139 -14.97 0.47 17.76
N HIS A 140 -15.63 1.16 18.66
CA HIS A 140 -15.41 0.98 20.07
C HIS A 140 -16.74 0.82 20.77
N VAL A 141 -16.98 -0.36 21.29
CA VAL A 141 -18.19 -0.69 22.06
C VAL A 141 -17.79 -0.77 23.52
N HIS A 142 -18.15 0.24 24.30
CA HIS A 142 -17.91 0.27 25.74
C HIS A 142 -19.11 -0.25 26.56
N SER A 143 -20.30 -0.18 25.97
CA SER A 143 -21.55 -0.56 26.63
C SER A 143 -22.60 -0.98 25.62
N GLU A 144 -23.67 -1.61 26.07
CA GLU A 144 -24.83 -1.95 25.24
C GLU A 144 -25.44 -0.70 24.55
N ALA A 145 -25.32 0.47 25.18
CA ALA A 145 -25.82 1.73 24.61
C ALA A 145 -25.04 2.17 23.37
N ASP A 146 -23.79 1.71 23.20
CA ASP A 146 -22.96 1.99 22.02
C ASP A 146 -23.31 1.06 20.85
N ILE A 147 -24.12 0.03 21.07
CA ILE A 147 -24.58 -0.90 20.04
C ILE A 147 -25.85 -0.32 19.40
N GLY A 148 -25.70 0.73 18.60
CA GLY A 148 -26.79 1.24 17.78
C GLY A 148 -27.09 0.32 16.59
N PRO A 149 -28.34 0.33 16.05
CA PRO A 149 -28.70 -0.50 14.88
C PRO A 149 -27.80 -0.27 13.67
N GLY A 150 -27.19 0.91 13.50
CA GLY A 150 -26.24 1.21 12.44
C GLY A 150 -24.87 0.53 12.59
N LEU A 151 -24.40 0.35 13.81
CA LEU A 151 -23.09 -0.27 14.09
C LEU A 151 -23.00 -1.76 13.72
N LEU A 152 -24.11 -2.47 13.79
CA LEU A 152 -24.18 -3.89 13.46
C LEU A 152 -24.36 -4.13 11.94
N HIS A 153 -24.80 -3.12 11.19
CA HIS A 153 -25.18 -3.23 9.79
C HIS A 153 -24.35 -2.38 8.83
N GLU A 154 -23.48 -1.51 9.35
CA GLU A 154 -22.47 -0.86 8.51
C GLU A 154 -21.39 -1.87 8.13
N THR A 155 -21.77 -2.82 7.32
CA THR A 155 -20.79 -3.67 6.63
C THR A 155 -20.04 -2.82 5.63
N SER A 156 -18.73 -2.94 5.67
CA SER A 156 -17.84 -2.30 4.72
C SER A 156 -18.16 -2.82 3.31
N ALA A 157 -18.98 -2.12 2.57
CA ALA A 157 -19.20 -2.43 1.16
C ALA A 157 -18.04 -1.90 0.34
N SER A 158 -17.58 -2.69 -0.64
CA SER A 158 -16.61 -2.21 -1.61
C SER A 158 -17.22 -1.09 -2.45
N VAL A 159 -16.47 0.00 -2.60
CA VAL A 159 -16.83 1.14 -3.45
C VAL A 159 -15.71 1.41 -4.44
N ALA A 160 -16.02 2.06 -5.56
CA ALA A 160 -15.00 2.49 -6.52
C ALA A 160 -13.98 3.42 -5.83
N TRP A 161 -12.76 3.30 -6.27
CA TRP A 161 -11.64 4.12 -5.76
C TRP A 161 -11.77 5.58 -6.15
#